data_97da1fd17b376b53d2aa7368c508d8d2
#
_entry.id   97da1fd17b376b53d2aa7368c508d8d2
#
_cell.length_a   1.000
_cell.length_b   1.000
_cell.length_c   1.000
_cell.angle_alpha   90.00
_cell.angle_beta   90.00
_cell.angle_gamma   90.00
#
_symmetry.space_group_name_H-M   'P 1'
#
loop_
_entity.id
_entity.type
_entity.pdbx_description
1 polymer ?
#
loop_
_entity_poly.entity_id
_entity_poly.type
_entity_poly.pdbx_seq_one_letter_code
_entity_poly.pdbx_strand_id
1 'polypeptide(L)'
;MNTYAEIAELYPSDAQDLLDLIAGESDDYLRYTPNFRSSPQTLADGLRNRQADRWWGFLKEGELVGFFMLRGLDEGYKQPAFGVFVAESASKAGLATRALAHALAWCESEGIGSVMLKVDPANHRARQIYLREGFKEIRVCPATRQQIMEKQLTTRWRRRRPAPL
;
A
#
# COMPACT_ATOMS: atom_id res chain seq x y z
N MET A 1 -26.22 -8.42 -7.07
CA MET A 1 -25.12 -8.53 -6.10
C MET A 1 -23.85 -7.98 -6.71
N ASN A 2 -23.36 -6.92 -6.16
CA ASN A 2 -22.10 -6.35 -6.65
C ASN A 2 -20.95 -7.16 -6.05
N THR A 3 -20.34 -8.04 -6.85
CA THR A 3 -19.23 -8.90 -6.43
C THR A 3 -17.90 -8.15 -6.37
N TYR A 4 -17.87 -6.89 -6.77
CA TYR A 4 -16.67 -6.07 -6.81
C TYR A 4 -16.51 -5.26 -5.52
N ALA A 5 -15.30 -5.32 -4.95
CA ALA A 5 -14.92 -4.41 -3.88
C ALA A 5 -14.69 -2.99 -4.45
N GLU A 6 -15.26 -2.00 -3.78
CA GLU A 6 -15.07 -0.60 -4.13
C GLU A 6 -13.84 -0.04 -3.42
N ILE A 7 -13.12 0.87 -4.06
CA ILE A 7 -12.02 1.60 -3.44
C ILE A 7 -12.56 2.92 -2.88
N ALA A 8 -12.34 3.16 -1.60
CA ALA A 8 -12.71 4.40 -0.93
C ALA A 8 -11.52 4.94 -0.12
N GLU A 9 -11.38 6.26 -0.04
CA GLU A 9 -10.39 6.87 0.84
C GLU A 9 -10.76 6.58 2.30
N LEU A 10 -9.75 6.23 3.11
CA LEU A 10 -9.92 6.03 4.55
C LEU A 10 -9.58 7.30 5.32
N TYR A 11 -10.38 7.59 6.30
CA TYR A 11 -10.25 8.75 7.18
C TYR A 11 -9.88 8.31 8.60
N PRO A 12 -9.42 9.23 9.47
CA PRO A 12 -9.08 8.90 10.86
C PRO A 12 -10.16 8.13 11.62
N SER A 13 -11.44 8.38 11.33
CA SER A 13 -12.57 7.66 11.92
C SER A 13 -12.65 6.18 11.55
N ASP A 14 -11.96 5.74 10.49
CA ASP A 14 -11.96 4.35 10.02
C ASP A 14 -10.88 3.49 10.70
N ALA A 15 -10.09 4.06 11.59
CA ALA A 15 -8.96 3.36 12.20
C ALA A 15 -9.36 2.11 12.99
N GLN A 16 -10.54 2.11 13.61
CA GLN A 16 -11.04 0.94 14.34
C GLN A 16 -11.39 -0.21 13.39
N ASP A 17 -11.98 0.09 12.24
CA ASP A 17 -12.31 -0.92 11.22
C ASP A 17 -11.05 -1.62 10.70
N LEU A 18 -9.96 -0.87 10.57
CA LEU A 18 -8.66 -1.41 10.18
C LEU A 18 -8.10 -2.37 11.24
N LEU A 19 -8.20 -2.01 12.52
CA LEU A 19 -7.80 -2.89 13.63
C LEU A 19 -8.62 -4.18 13.65
N ASP A 20 -9.95 -4.05 13.50
CA ASP A 20 -10.87 -5.19 13.51
C ASP A 20 -10.60 -6.13 12.34
N LEU A 21 -10.27 -5.59 11.17
CA LEU A 21 -9.91 -6.38 10.00
C LEU A 21 -8.66 -7.24 10.27
N ILE A 22 -7.61 -6.66 10.81
CA ILE A 22 -6.36 -7.37 11.11
C ILE A 22 -6.59 -8.41 12.21
N ALA A 23 -7.34 -8.05 13.26
CA ALA A 23 -7.63 -8.93 14.38
C ALA A 23 -8.46 -10.18 13.98
N GLY A 24 -9.20 -10.10 12.89
CA GLY A 24 -9.97 -11.21 12.35
C GLY A 24 -9.16 -12.27 11.63
N GLU A 25 -7.88 -12.01 11.35
CA GLU A 25 -7.01 -12.91 10.59
C GLU A 25 -6.17 -13.80 11.50
N SER A 26 -5.84 -15.02 11.01
CA SER A 26 -4.97 -15.95 11.73
C SER A 26 -3.50 -15.51 11.71
N ASP A 27 -2.74 -15.96 12.71
CA ASP A 27 -1.29 -15.75 12.76
C ASP A 27 -0.58 -16.34 11.54
N ASP A 28 -1.04 -17.47 11.04
CA ASP A 28 -0.46 -18.12 9.85
C ASP A 28 -0.64 -17.25 8.61
N TYR A 29 -1.81 -16.66 8.43
CA TYR A 29 -2.07 -15.73 7.33
C TYR A 29 -1.22 -14.46 7.43
N LEU A 30 -1.03 -13.94 8.65
CA LEU A 30 -0.28 -12.71 8.90
C LEU A 30 1.25 -12.88 8.82
N ARG A 31 1.76 -14.08 8.63
CA ARG A 31 3.22 -14.36 8.66
C ARG A 31 4.05 -13.56 7.67
N TYR A 32 3.49 -13.19 6.53
CA TYR A 32 4.17 -12.38 5.51
C TYR A 32 3.97 -10.87 5.69
N THR A 33 3.25 -10.49 6.71
CA THR A 33 2.95 -9.09 7.03
C THR A 33 3.37 -8.76 8.46
N PRO A 34 4.66 -8.91 8.82
CA PRO A 34 5.11 -8.82 10.20
C PRO A 34 4.78 -7.47 10.86
N ASN A 35 4.80 -6.38 10.10
CA ASN A 35 4.46 -5.05 10.62
C ASN A 35 2.98 -4.94 11.02
N PHE A 36 2.09 -5.61 10.30
CA PHE A 36 0.65 -5.62 10.62
C PHE A 36 0.37 -6.52 11.83
N ARG A 37 1.08 -7.65 11.93
CA ARG A 37 0.96 -8.58 13.03
C ARG A 37 1.52 -8.03 14.34
N SER A 38 2.71 -7.40 14.29
CA SER A 38 3.41 -6.95 15.49
C SER A 38 2.97 -5.57 15.98
N SER A 39 2.41 -4.73 15.11
CA SER A 39 2.07 -3.35 15.43
C SER A 39 0.79 -2.85 14.75
N PRO A 40 -0.36 -3.57 14.88
CA PRO A 40 -1.61 -3.09 14.29
C PRO A 40 -2.04 -1.74 14.87
N GLN A 41 -1.77 -1.52 16.17
CA GLN A 41 -2.07 -0.23 16.81
C GLN A 41 -1.26 0.91 16.21
N THR A 42 0.02 0.72 15.95
CA THR A 42 0.87 1.73 15.30
C THR A 42 0.34 2.09 13.92
N LEU A 43 -0.16 1.11 13.19
CA LEU A 43 -0.75 1.28 11.87
C LEU A 43 -2.04 2.12 11.96
N ALA A 44 -2.92 1.79 12.91
CA ALA A 44 -4.16 2.54 13.16
C ALA A 44 -3.87 3.98 13.59
N ASP A 45 -2.86 4.19 14.43
CA ASP A 45 -2.42 5.52 14.85
C ASP A 45 -1.89 6.33 13.67
N GLY A 46 -1.21 5.69 12.72
CA GLY A 46 -0.79 6.32 11.49
C GLY A 46 -1.97 6.85 10.67
N LEU A 47 -3.06 6.09 10.60
CA LEU A 47 -4.28 6.55 9.95
C LEU A 47 -4.97 7.67 10.74
N ARG A 48 -5.07 7.54 12.07
CA ARG A 48 -5.68 8.57 12.92
C ARG A 48 -5.00 9.94 12.78
N ASN A 49 -3.69 9.93 12.63
CA ASN A 49 -2.86 11.14 12.63
C ASN A 49 -2.44 11.56 11.22
N ARG A 50 -2.95 10.93 10.17
CA ARG A 50 -2.53 11.21 8.81
C ARG A 50 -2.78 12.66 8.40
N GLN A 51 -1.85 13.22 7.65
CA GLN A 51 -1.98 14.52 6.99
C GLN A 51 -1.70 14.39 5.48
N ALA A 52 -0.46 14.12 5.10
CA ALA A 52 -0.03 13.93 3.72
C ALA A 52 -0.07 12.48 3.27
N ASP A 53 0.12 11.53 4.17
CA ASP A 53 -0.02 10.10 3.89
C ASP A 53 -1.41 9.78 3.35
N ARG A 54 -1.49 8.79 2.47
CA ARG A 54 -2.76 8.40 1.84
C ARG A 54 -3.11 6.98 2.20
N TRP A 55 -4.40 6.77 2.48
CA TRP A 55 -4.95 5.50 2.89
C TRP A 55 -6.25 5.26 2.14
N TRP A 56 -6.42 4.06 1.61
CA TRP A 56 -7.64 3.62 0.92
C TRP A 56 -8.05 2.25 1.42
N GLY A 57 -9.34 1.99 1.38
CA GLY A 57 -9.93 0.71 1.72
C GLY A 57 -10.61 0.05 0.53
N PHE A 58 -10.69 -1.27 0.59
CA PHE A 58 -11.59 -2.04 -0.26
C PHE A 58 -12.84 -2.36 0.54
N LEU A 59 -13.96 -1.91 0.05
CA LEU A 59 -15.27 -2.15 0.66
C LEU A 59 -16.06 -3.12 -0.20
N LYS A 60 -16.54 -4.18 0.43
CA LYS A 60 -17.44 -5.15 -0.18
C LYS A 60 -18.72 -5.18 0.63
N GLU A 61 -19.83 -4.81 0.01
CA GLU A 61 -21.14 -4.71 0.69
C GLU A 61 -21.09 -3.84 1.96
N GLY A 62 -20.29 -2.77 1.90
CA GLY A 62 -20.12 -1.82 3.00
C GLY A 62 -19.11 -2.23 4.07
N GLU A 63 -18.52 -3.42 3.98
CA GLU A 63 -17.53 -3.91 4.92
C GLU A 63 -16.10 -3.81 4.37
N LEU A 64 -15.16 -3.43 5.23
CA LEU A 64 -13.75 -3.35 4.89
C LEU A 64 -13.16 -4.77 4.75
N VAL A 65 -12.63 -5.08 3.57
CA VAL A 65 -12.00 -6.38 3.26
C VAL A 65 -10.52 -6.26 2.92
N GLY A 66 -10.00 -5.07 2.91
CA GLY A 66 -8.59 -4.79 2.66
C GLY A 66 -8.31 -3.30 2.72
N PHE A 67 -7.06 -2.94 2.78
CA PHE A 67 -6.63 -1.55 2.72
C PHE A 67 -5.24 -1.45 2.10
N PHE A 68 -4.91 -0.27 1.63
CA PHE A 68 -3.58 0.04 1.13
C PHE A 68 -3.23 1.49 1.42
N MET A 69 -1.95 1.80 1.37
CA MET A 69 -1.46 3.08 1.82
C MET A 69 -0.19 3.50 1.10
N LEU A 70 0.04 4.79 1.13
CA LEU A 70 1.30 5.44 0.79
C LEU A 70 1.75 6.22 2.02
N ARG A 71 2.84 5.79 2.64
CA ARG A 71 3.36 6.34 3.89
C ARG A 71 4.73 6.99 3.70
N GLY A 72 5.09 7.85 4.64
CA GLY A 72 6.35 8.57 4.66
C GLY A 72 6.23 10.02 4.19
N LEU A 73 5.10 10.38 3.61
CA LEU A 73 4.83 11.77 3.19
C LEU A 73 4.63 12.68 4.42
N ASP A 74 4.06 12.16 5.51
CA ASP A 74 3.91 12.87 6.77
C ASP A 74 5.25 13.18 7.43
N GLU A 75 6.27 12.33 7.23
CA GLU A 75 7.65 12.56 7.68
C GLU A 75 8.47 13.43 6.73
N GLY A 76 7.90 13.91 5.63
CA GLY A 76 8.55 14.77 4.66
C GLY A 76 9.35 14.05 3.58
N TYR A 77 9.26 12.72 3.49
CA TYR A 77 9.89 11.98 2.41
C TYR A 77 9.20 12.27 1.07
N LYS A 78 9.99 12.41 0.02
CA LYS A 78 9.47 12.59 -1.35
C LYS A 78 9.08 11.27 -2.01
N GLN A 79 9.65 10.16 -1.56
CA GLN A 79 9.36 8.81 -2.03
C GLN A 79 8.48 8.11 -0.99
N PRO A 80 7.19 7.89 -1.26
CA PRO A 80 6.34 7.14 -0.34
C PRO A 80 6.63 5.65 -0.41
N ALA A 81 6.31 4.97 0.69
CA ALA A 81 6.32 3.52 0.80
C ALA A 81 4.89 2.99 0.62
N PHE A 82 4.72 2.11 -0.37
CA PHE A 82 3.45 1.41 -0.61
C PHE A 82 3.32 0.20 0.32
N GLY A 83 2.13 0.04 0.88
CA GLY A 83 1.75 -1.15 1.64
C GLY A 83 0.32 -1.56 1.31
N VAL A 84 0.05 -2.86 1.34
CA VAL A 84 -1.27 -3.41 1.08
C VAL A 84 -1.55 -4.59 2.00
N PHE A 85 -2.79 -4.67 2.46
CA PHE A 85 -3.33 -5.79 3.22
C PHE A 85 -4.70 -6.16 2.65
N VAL A 86 -4.91 -7.44 2.40
CA VAL A 86 -6.20 -7.97 1.94
C VAL A 86 -6.57 -9.13 2.85
N ALA A 87 -7.81 -9.16 3.36
CA ALA A 87 -8.32 -10.28 4.14
C ALA A 87 -8.20 -11.59 3.37
N GLU A 88 -7.92 -12.70 4.05
CA GLU A 88 -7.77 -14.00 3.40
C GLU A 88 -8.99 -14.36 2.56
N SER A 89 -10.18 -14.07 3.05
CA SER A 89 -11.45 -14.30 2.36
C SER A 89 -11.59 -13.58 1.02
N ALA A 90 -10.82 -12.49 0.80
CA ALA A 90 -10.83 -11.68 -0.41
C ALA A 90 -9.49 -11.76 -1.19
N SER A 91 -8.53 -12.58 -0.76
CA SER A 91 -7.15 -12.59 -1.25
C SER A 91 -6.99 -13.07 -2.70
N LYS A 92 -7.99 -13.75 -3.26
CA LYS A 92 -7.93 -14.29 -4.64
C LYS A 92 -8.63 -13.40 -5.68
N ALA A 93 -9.08 -12.22 -5.30
CA ALA A 93 -9.86 -11.33 -6.15
C ALA A 93 -9.02 -10.27 -6.92
N GLY A 94 -7.70 -10.37 -6.91
CA GLY A 94 -6.82 -9.41 -7.61
C GLY A 94 -6.75 -8.03 -6.95
N LEU A 95 -7.13 -7.91 -5.69
CA LEU A 95 -7.20 -6.61 -5.01
C LEU A 95 -5.83 -5.96 -4.82
N ALA A 96 -4.76 -6.74 -4.55
CA ALA A 96 -3.41 -6.20 -4.42
C ALA A 96 -2.94 -5.51 -5.70
N THR A 97 -3.22 -6.09 -6.87
CA THR A 97 -2.91 -5.48 -8.17
C THR A 97 -3.70 -4.19 -8.39
N ARG A 98 -4.98 -4.18 -8.02
CA ARG A 98 -5.83 -2.98 -8.10
C ARG A 98 -5.34 -1.88 -7.14
N ALA A 99 -4.95 -2.24 -5.93
CA ALA A 99 -4.39 -1.32 -4.95
C ALA A 99 -3.14 -0.62 -5.50
N LEU A 100 -2.22 -1.40 -6.05
CA LEU A 100 -0.99 -0.88 -6.62
C LEU A 100 -1.27 0.08 -7.79
N ALA A 101 -2.14 -0.32 -8.71
CA ALA A 101 -2.52 0.52 -9.85
C ALA A 101 -3.13 1.86 -9.40
N HIS A 102 -4.01 1.82 -8.40
CA HIS A 102 -4.63 3.02 -7.84
C HIS A 102 -3.60 3.95 -7.18
N ALA A 103 -2.74 3.39 -6.33
CA ALA A 103 -1.70 4.16 -5.64
C ALA A 103 -0.70 4.79 -6.62
N LEU A 104 -0.25 4.05 -7.64
CA LEU A 104 0.67 4.57 -8.66
C LEU A 104 0.02 5.69 -9.49
N ALA A 105 -1.25 5.54 -9.86
CA ALA A 105 -1.98 6.58 -10.58
C ALA A 105 -2.10 7.86 -9.75
N TRP A 106 -2.37 7.73 -8.46
CA TRP A 106 -2.39 8.87 -7.54
C TRP A 106 -1.02 9.55 -7.47
N CYS A 107 0.06 8.78 -7.32
CA CYS A 107 1.43 9.31 -7.32
C CYS A 107 1.76 10.08 -8.60
N GLU A 108 1.38 9.55 -9.75
CA GLU A 108 1.59 10.21 -11.04
C GLU A 108 0.83 11.54 -11.12
N SER A 109 -0.41 11.57 -10.62
CA SER A 109 -1.23 12.80 -10.60
C SER A 109 -0.65 13.88 -9.69
N GLU A 110 -0.02 13.49 -8.59
CA GLU A 110 0.62 14.40 -7.62
C GLU A 110 2.06 14.77 -7.97
N GLY A 111 2.61 14.26 -9.05
CA GLY A 111 3.97 14.55 -9.48
C GLY A 111 5.04 13.83 -8.66
N ILE A 112 4.71 12.76 -7.97
CA ILE A 112 5.65 11.92 -7.22
C ILE A 112 6.50 11.12 -8.19
N GLY A 113 7.82 11.19 -8.05
CA GLY A 113 8.78 10.64 -9.02
C GLY A 113 9.12 9.18 -8.83
N SER A 114 8.89 8.62 -7.65
CA SER A 114 9.19 7.21 -7.36
C SER A 114 8.40 6.70 -6.16
N VAL A 115 8.22 5.39 -6.10
CA VAL A 115 7.56 4.67 -5.01
C VAL A 115 8.44 3.50 -4.60
N MET A 116 8.54 3.24 -3.30
CA MET A 116 9.20 2.06 -2.76
C MET A 116 8.22 1.14 -2.06
N LEU A 117 8.64 -0.09 -1.84
CA LEU A 117 7.93 -1.05 -0.99
C LEU A 117 8.92 -2.04 -0.38
N LYS A 118 8.46 -2.74 0.65
CA LYS A 118 9.18 -3.85 1.27
C LYS A 118 8.32 -5.10 1.17
N VAL A 119 8.95 -6.21 0.79
CA VAL A 119 8.27 -7.49 0.65
C VAL A 119 9.14 -8.60 1.24
N ASP A 120 8.50 -9.56 1.94
CA ASP A 120 9.18 -10.76 2.40
C ASP A 120 9.67 -11.56 1.17
N PRO A 121 10.97 -11.95 1.11
CA PRO A 121 11.48 -12.74 -0.02
C PRO A 121 10.73 -14.04 -0.26
N ALA A 122 10.15 -14.64 0.79
CA ALA A 122 9.35 -15.85 0.69
C ALA A 122 7.93 -15.62 0.14
N ASN A 123 7.47 -14.38 0.10
CA ASN A 123 6.18 -14.01 -0.48
C ASN A 123 6.30 -13.90 -2.01
N HIS A 124 6.45 -15.06 -2.67
CA HIS A 124 6.68 -15.14 -4.12
C HIS A 124 5.56 -14.52 -4.93
N ARG A 125 4.32 -14.67 -4.48
CA ARG A 125 3.15 -14.10 -5.17
C ARG A 125 3.20 -12.57 -5.23
N ALA A 126 3.46 -11.92 -4.10
CA ALA A 126 3.58 -10.47 -4.03
C ALA A 126 4.77 -9.98 -4.87
N ARG A 127 5.93 -10.63 -4.75
CA ARG A 127 7.11 -10.27 -5.55
C ARG A 127 6.81 -10.33 -7.06
N GLN A 128 6.11 -11.35 -7.53
CA GLN A 128 5.73 -11.49 -8.93
C GLN A 128 4.86 -10.32 -9.40
N ILE A 129 3.90 -9.89 -8.58
CA ILE A 129 3.05 -8.74 -8.87
C ILE A 129 3.90 -7.48 -9.03
N TYR A 130 4.80 -7.23 -8.09
CA TYR A 130 5.64 -6.02 -8.10
C TYR A 130 6.63 -6.01 -9.28
N LEU A 131 7.28 -7.13 -9.57
CA LEU A 131 8.17 -7.24 -10.73
C LEU A 131 7.41 -7.00 -12.05
N ARG A 132 6.22 -7.56 -12.18
CA ARG A 132 5.34 -7.37 -13.35
C ARG A 132 4.95 -5.91 -13.53
N GLU A 133 4.72 -5.19 -12.43
CA GLU A 133 4.37 -3.78 -12.46
C GLU A 133 5.60 -2.84 -12.62
N GLY A 134 6.79 -3.40 -12.80
CA GLY A 134 8.00 -2.64 -13.11
C GLY A 134 8.82 -2.19 -11.91
N PHE A 135 8.54 -2.73 -10.71
CA PHE A 135 9.42 -2.54 -9.56
C PHE A 135 10.71 -3.33 -9.74
N LYS A 136 11.82 -2.76 -9.27
CA LYS A 136 13.14 -3.37 -9.28
C LYS A 136 13.61 -3.66 -7.86
N GLU A 137 14.24 -4.80 -7.65
CA GLU A 137 14.87 -5.14 -6.39
C GLU A 137 16.14 -4.32 -6.20
N ILE A 138 16.21 -3.54 -5.12
CA ILE A 138 17.31 -2.61 -4.84
C ILE A 138 18.27 -3.19 -3.80
N ARG A 139 17.75 -3.62 -2.66
CA ARG A 139 18.54 -4.16 -1.55
C ARG A 139 17.66 -4.89 -0.53
N VAL A 140 18.30 -5.63 0.37
CA VAL A 140 17.63 -6.24 1.51
C VAL A 140 17.72 -5.29 2.70
N CYS A 141 16.60 -5.07 3.40
CA CYS A 141 16.56 -4.29 4.61
C CYS A 141 17.28 -5.05 5.76
N PRO A 142 18.37 -4.50 6.36
CA PRO A 142 19.10 -5.21 7.39
C PRO A 142 18.28 -5.51 8.65
N ALA A 143 17.36 -4.62 9.00
CA ALA A 143 16.55 -4.73 10.22
C ALA A 143 15.44 -5.79 10.12
N THR A 144 14.81 -5.92 8.94
CA THR A 144 13.63 -6.77 8.75
C THR A 144 13.86 -7.96 7.84
N ARG A 145 14.99 -8.02 7.13
CA ARG A 145 15.30 -9.00 6.09
C ARG A 145 14.38 -8.96 4.89
N GLN A 146 13.52 -7.95 4.79
CA GLN A 146 12.64 -7.77 3.65
C GLN A 146 13.40 -7.23 2.44
N GLN A 147 12.96 -7.63 1.25
CA GLN A 147 13.45 -7.07 0.00
C GLN A 147 12.84 -5.67 -0.20
N ILE A 148 13.70 -4.69 -0.42
CA ILE A 148 13.28 -3.33 -0.80
C ILE A 148 13.22 -3.25 -2.32
N MET A 149 12.08 -2.80 -2.83
CA MET A 149 11.85 -2.61 -4.26
C MET A 149 11.45 -1.17 -4.55
N GLU A 150 11.80 -0.68 -5.71
CA GLU A 150 11.49 0.68 -6.15
C GLU A 150 10.99 0.70 -7.59
N LYS A 151 10.11 1.66 -7.87
CA LYS A 151 9.67 1.99 -9.21
C LYS A 151 9.80 3.49 -9.45
N GLN A 152 10.48 3.85 -10.54
CA GLN A 152 10.51 5.22 -11.04
C GLN A 152 9.24 5.52 -11.83
N LEU A 153 8.62 6.66 -11.56
CA LEU A 153 7.38 7.08 -12.21
C LEU A 153 7.66 8.18 -13.22
N THR A 154 7.01 8.05 -14.38
CA THR A 154 7.04 9.11 -15.39
C THR A 154 5.90 10.08 -15.09
N THR A 155 6.20 11.19 -14.45
CA THR A 155 5.18 12.21 -14.20
C THR A 155 4.79 12.91 -15.50
N ARG A 156 3.55 12.77 -15.92
CA ARG A 156 3.00 13.47 -17.11
C ARG A 156 3.23 14.99 -17.06
N TRP A 157 3.36 15.53 -15.86
CA TRP A 157 3.51 16.96 -15.61
C TRP A 157 4.88 17.50 -16.09
N ARG A 158 5.96 16.73 -15.93
CA ARG A 158 7.31 17.16 -16.36
C ARG A 158 7.44 17.28 -17.88
N ARG A 159 6.61 16.58 -18.64
CA ARG A 159 6.61 16.66 -20.11
C ARG A 159 5.93 17.91 -20.68
N ARG A 160 5.19 18.67 -19.87
CA ARG A 160 4.41 19.84 -20.31
C ARG A 160 4.92 21.18 -19.82
N ARG A 161 5.95 21.21 -18.97
CA ARG A 161 6.61 22.47 -18.60
C ARG A 161 7.66 22.77 -19.65
N PRO A 162 7.58 23.92 -20.36
CA PRO A 162 8.71 24.42 -21.11
C PRO A 162 9.87 24.63 -20.14
N ALA A 163 11.08 24.34 -20.58
CA ALA A 163 12.28 24.64 -19.83
C ALA A 163 12.25 26.12 -19.39
N PRO A 164 12.64 26.44 -18.17
CA PRO A 164 12.75 27.84 -17.77
C PRO A 164 13.71 28.57 -18.72
N LEU A 165 13.20 29.64 -19.25
CA LEU A 165 14.03 30.56 -20.08
C LEU A 165 15.18 31.12 -19.27
#